data_67d85ad439c904549d73b566d43d7cdf
#
_entry.id   67d85ad439c904549d73b566d43d7cdf
#
_cell.length_a   1.000
_cell.length_b   1.000
_cell.length_c   1.000
_cell.angle_alpha   90.00
_cell.angle_beta   90.00
_cell.angle_gamma   90.00
#
_symmetry.space_group_name_H-M   'P 1'
#
loop_
_entity.id
_entity.type
_entity.pdbx_description
1 polymer ?
#
loop_
_entity_poly.entity_id
_entity_poly.type
_entity_poly.pdbx_seq_one_letter_code
_entity_poly.pdbx_strand_id
1 'polypeptide(L)'
;RDLVRSRGLGDVYKRQTLKMFDENGKLNPDENYPVFVDWSNDFNKDTAGQAEMIYVMKQFIELAKVVRDSEISMYEKKLELITDYAKNVLFHPEKNLFATAWDEYNIASQVWMVLAHVMSDEENKSIMQTTIQELFPVKNIATPYMYHHIVEALFEAGLDEEAIHLMKSYWGKMISLGADTYWEAFDPDQQEYSPYGSPIVNS
;
A
#
# COMPACT_ATOMS: atom_id res chain seq x y z
N ARG A 1 -6.56 -7.91 35.78
CA ARG A 1 -5.77 -6.65 35.74
C ARG A 1 -5.11 -6.41 34.36
N ASP A 2 -4.64 -7.46 33.67
CA ASP A 2 -3.94 -7.32 32.38
C ASP A 2 -4.87 -7.02 31.20
N LEU A 3 -6.11 -7.52 31.23
CA LEU A 3 -7.14 -7.23 30.21
C LEU A 3 -7.55 -5.75 30.18
N VAL A 4 -7.53 -5.06 31.33
CA VAL A 4 -7.86 -3.63 31.39
C VAL A 4 -6.70 -2.77 30.87
N ARG A 5 -5.45 -3.20 31.08
CA ARG A 5 -4.27 -2.53 30.54
C ARG A 5 -4.15 -2.70 29.00
N SER A 6 -4.45 -3.90 28.50
CA SER A 6 -4.43 -4.15 27.04
C SER A 6 -5.52 -3.37 26.29
N ARG A 7 -6.71 -3.20 26.91
CA ARG A 7 -7.77 -2.33 26.35
C ARG A 7 -7.33 -0.87 26.33
N GLY A 8 -6.71 -0.35 27.39
CA GLY A 8 -6.22 1.03 27.43
C GLY A 8 -5.12 1.33 26.41
N LEU A 9 -4.20 0.40 26.17
CA LEU A 9 -3.17 0.52 25.14
C LEU A 9 -3.79 0.51 23.72
N GLY A 10 -4.73 -0.39 23.44
CA GLY A 10 -5.45 -0.43 22.18
C GLY A 10 -6.16 0.90 21.86
N ASP A 11 -6.80 1.51 22.84
CA ASP A 11 -7.47 2.81 22.68
C ASP A 11 -6.48 3.96 22.40
N VAL A 12 -5.29 3.95 22.98
CA VAL A 12 -4.24 4.95 22.72
C VAL A 12 -3.76 4.86 21.27
N TYR A 13 -3.43 3.66 20.79
CA TYR A 13 -2.97 3.47 19.40
C TYR A 13 -4.04 3.82 18.37
N LYS A 14 -5.28 3.39 18.58
CA LYS A 14 -6.43 3.75 17.74
C LYS A 14 -6.58 5.27 17.59
N ARG A 15 -6.51 6.00 18.69
CA ARG A 15 -6.70 7.46 18.70
C ARG A 15 -5.51 8.20 18.10
N GLN A 16 -4.30 7.69 18.20
CA GLN A 16 -3.13 8.30 17.57
C GLN A 16 -3.23 8.26 16.05
N THR A 17 -3.52 7.10 15.47
CA THR A 17 -3.68 6.93 14.02
C THR A 17 -4.80 7.80 13.44
N LEU A 18 -5.95 7.86 14.12
CA LEU A 18 -7.08 8.70 13.68
C LEU A 18 -6.78 10.20 13.71
N LYS A 19 -5.85 10.65 14.55
CA LYS A 19 -5.41 12.06 14.64
C LYS A 19 -4.47 12.47 13.52
N MET A 20 -3.90 11.53 12.79
CA MET A 20 -3.04 11.83 11.63
C MET A 20 -3.82 12.37 10.44
N PHE A 21 -5.14 12.27 10.44
CA PHE A 21 -5.99 12.82 9.39
C PHE A 21 -6.48 14.21 9.74
N ASP A 22 -6.37 15.13 8.80
CA ASP A 22 -6.96 16.45 8.92
C ASP A 22 -8.50 16.44 8.79
N GLU A 23 -9.08 17.62 8.80
CA GLU A 23 -10.52 17.82 8.69
C GLU A 23 -11.11 17.46 7.32
N ASN A 24 -10.25 17.41 6.28
CA ASN A 24 -10.63 17.04 4.92
C ASN A 24 -10.41 15.54 4.63
N GLY A 25 -9.82 14.80 5.57
CA GLY A 25 -9.52 13.38 5.41
C GLY A 25 -8.16 13.08 4.81
N LYS A 26 -7.29 14.09 4.65
CA LYS A 26 -5.91 13.88 4.20
C LYS A 26 -5.06 13.32 5.33
N LEU A 27 -4.27 12.29 5.03
CA LEU A 27 -3.26 11.76 5.93
C LEU A 27 -2.07 12.74 6.03
N ASN A 28 -1.70 13.07 7.25
CA ASN A 28 -0.49 13.82 7.56
C ASN A 28 0.36 12.97 8.51
N PRO A 29 1.30 12.16 8.01
CA PRO A 29 2.10 11.27 8.84
C PRO A 29 2.90 12.06 9.88
N ASP A 30 2.97 11.53 11.10
CA ASP A 30 3.86 12.06 12.15
C ASP A 30 5.30 11.59 11.83
N GLU A 31 6.28 12.47 11.95
CA GLU A 31 7.70 12.13 11.74
C GLU A 31 8.19 10.99 12.64
N ASN A 32 7.58 10.81 13.82
CA ASN A 32 7.88 9.72 14.74
C ASN A 32 7.18 8.39 14.38
N TYR A 33 6.18 8.43 13.49
CA TYR A 33 5.41 7.28 13.03
C TYR A 33 5.25 7.32 11.50
N PRO A 34 6.36 7.17 10.77
CA PRO A 34 6.32 7.19 9.30
C PRO A 34 5.52 5.99 8.79
N VAL A 35 4.76 6.21 7.72
CA VAL A 35 4.13 5.13 6.99
C VAL A 35 5.20 4.35 6.22
N PHE A 36 5.27 3.06 6.44
CA PHE A 36 6.18 2.19 5.69
C PHE A 36 5.44 1.62 4.47
N VAL A 37 5.95 1.90 3.29
CA VAL A 37 5.47 1.37 2.02
C VAL A 37 6.53 0.50 1.35
N ASP A 38 7.76 0.96 1.36
CA ASP A 38 8.93 0.29 0.79
C ASP A 38 10.23 0.88 1.34
N TRP A 39 11.35 0.15 1.20
CA TRP A 39 12.67 0.66 1.57
C TRP A 39 13.17 1.77 0.64
N SER A 40 12.76 1.77 -0.63
CA SER A 40 13.13 2.83 -1.57
C SER A 40 12.64 4.20 -1.10
N ASN A 41 13.46 5.23 -1.33
CA ASN A 41 13.12 6.62 -1.12
C ASN A 41 12.92 7.38 -2.44
N ASP A 42 12.91 6.66 -3.57
CA ASP A 42 12.89 7.25 -4.92
C ASP A 42 11.47 7.57 -5.41
N PHE A 43 10.47 7.48 -4.55
CA PHE A 43 9.08 7.87 -4.85
C PHE A 43 8.37 8.43 -3.63
N ASN A 44 7.36 9.28 -3.88
CA ASN A 44 6.51 9.84 -2.83
C ASN A 44 5.53 8.78 -2.30
N LYS A 45 5.42 8.63 -0.98
CA LYS A 45 4.64 7.59 -0.29
C LYS A 45 3.29 8.08 0.25
N ASP A 46 2.96 9.37 0.11
CA ASP A 46 1.79 9.96 0.78
C ASP A 46 0.48 9.31 0.35
N THR A 47 0.30 9.13 -0.96
CA THR A 47 -0.93 8.54 -1.51
C THR A 47 -1.02 7.04 -1.24
N ALA A 48 0.10 6.31 -1.28
CA ALA A 48 0.13 4.92 -0.87
C ALA A 48 -0.21 4.78 0.62
N GLY A 49 0.34 5.64 1.48
CA GLY A 49 0.02 5.69 2.90
C GLY A 49 -1.44 6.03 3.19
N GLN A 50 -2.03 6.97 2.43
CA GLN A 50 -3.48 7.24 2.50
C GLN A 50 -4.29 5.97 2.21
N ALA A 51 -3.91 5.22 1.18
CA ALA A 51 -4.59 4.00 0.77
C ALA A 51 -4.41 2.85 1.79
N GLU A 52 -3.20 2.65 2.32
CA GLU A 52 -2.95 1.68 3.40
C GLU A 52 -3.84 1.96 4.61
N MET A 53 -4.00 3.24 4.97
CA MET A 53 -4.87 3.62 6.08
C MET A 53 -6.34 3.34 5.80
N ILE A 54 -6.81 3.50 4.55
CA ILE A 54 -8.18 3.11 4.15
C ILE A 54 -8.32 1.58 4.26
N TYR A 55 -7.35 0.82 3.76
CA TYR A 55 -7.33 -0.64 3.85
C TYR A 55 -7.41 -1.12 5.30
N VAL A 56 -6.51 -0.62 6.14
CA VAL A 56 -6.46 -0.98 7.58
C VAL A 56 -7.74 -0.57 8.30
N MET A 57 -8.31 0.60 7.99
CA MET A 57 -9.55 1.06 8.62
C MET A 57 -10.75 0.15 8.28
N LYS A 58 -10.83 -0.35 7.03
CA LYS A 58 -11.85 -1.34 6.64
C LYS A 58 -11.74 -2.61 7.47
N GLN A 59 -10.52 -3.18 7.56
CA GLN A 59 -10.28 -4.40 8.36
C GLN A 59 -10.56 -4.16 9.84
N PHE A 60 -10.16 -3.00 10.35
CA PHE A 60 -10.41 -2.62 11.73
C PHE A 60 -11.91 -2.51 12.07
N ILE A 61 -12.72 -1.95 11.17
CA ILE A 61 -14.17 -1.85 11.35
C ILE A 61 -14.81 -3.24 11.42
N GLU A 62 -14.39 -4.17 10.56
CA GLU A 62 -14.88 -5.56 10.62
C GLU A 62 -14.54 -6.22 11.96
N LEU A 63 -13.33 -6.02 12.46
CA LEU A 63 -12.95 -6.51 13.79
C LEU A 63 -13.77 -5.82 14.90
N ALA A 64 -13.98 -4.51 14.80
CA ALA A 64 -14.79 -3.74 15.75
C ALA A 64 -16.23 -4.26 15.82
N LYS A 65 -16.82 -4.65 14.68
CA LYS A 65 -18.15 -5.29 14.62
C LYS A 65 -18.16 -6.62 15.37
N VAL A 66 -17.12 -7.46 15.21
CA VAL A 66 -17.02 -8.74 15.91
C VAL A 66 -16.98 -8.56 17.42
N VAL A 67 -16.21 -7.59 17.92
CA VAL A 67 -16.09 -7.30 19.35
C VAL A 67 -17.19 -6.40 19.90
N ARG A 68 -18.11 -5.96 19.05
CA ARG A 68 -19.22 -5.05 19.39
C ARG A 68 -18.73 -3.73 20.01
N ASP A 69 -17.73 -3.11 19.38
CA ASP A 69 -17.21 -1.82 19.81
C ASP A 69 -18.31 -0.75 19.70
N SER A 70 -18.40 0.13 20.70
CA SER A 70 -19.44 1.17 20.75
C SER A 70 -19.15 2.34 19.79
N GLU A 71 -17.95 2.46 19.26
CA GLU A 71 -17.50 3.59 18.41
C GLU A 71 -17.54 3.28 16.90
N ILE A 72 -18.10 2.14 16.48
CA ILE A 72 -18.16 1.70 15.07
C ILE A 72 -18.63 2.82 14.14
N SER A 73 -19.74 3.51 14.48
CA SER A 73 -20.27 4.59 13.65
C SER A 73 -19.30 5.77 13.47
N MET A 74 -18.45 6.01 14.45
CA MET A 74 -17.38 7.03 14.34
C MET A 74 -16.30 6.58 13.36
N TYR A 75 -15.90 5.31 13.42
CA TYR A 75 -14.93 4.73 12.49
C TYR A 75 -15.43 4.70 11.05
N GLU A 76 -16.71 4.33 10.84
CA GLU A 76 -17.35 4.32 9.52
C GLU A 76 -17.38 5.73 8.89
N LYS A 77 -17.76 6.75 9.67
CA LYS A 77 -17.70 8.14 9.20
C LYS A 77 -16.29 8.61 8.87
N LYS A 78 -15.30 8.18 9.65
CA LYS A 78 -13.91 8.51 9.36
C LYS A 78 -13.42 7.81 8.11
N LEU A 79 -13.79 6.54 7.90
CA LEU A 79 -13.50 5.80 6.68
C LEU A 79 -14.11 6.47 5.45
N GLU A 80 -15.37 6.90 5.52
CA GLU A 80 -16.02 7.64 4.45
C GLU A 80 -15.23 8.91 4.09
N LEU A 81 -14.91 9.75 5.08
CA LEU A 81 -14.13 10.98 4.88
C LEU A 81 -12.79 10.75 4.18
N ILE A 82 -11.99 9.78 4.66
CA ILE A 82 -10.67 9.51 4.10
C ILE A 82 -10.72 8.86 2.72
N THR A 83 -11.79 8.10 2.44
CA THR A 83 -12.06 7.52 1.12
C THR A 83 -12.53 8.57 0.13
N ASP A 84 -13.40 9.48 0.55
CA ASP A 84 -13.86 10.60 -0.27
C ASP A 84 -12.70 11.54 -0.64
N TYR A 85 -11.77 11.78 0.28
CA TYR A 85 -10.55 12.51 -0.04
C TYR A 85 -9.75 11.81 -1.15
N ALA A 86 -9.55 10.50 -1.03
CA ALA A 86 -8.83 9.74 -2.05
C ALA A 86 -9.52 9.82 -3.44
N LYS A 87 -10.85 9.67 -3.47
CA LYS A 87 -11.62 9.71 -4.73
C LYS A 87 -11.67 11.09 -5.38
N ASN A 88 -11.85 12.14 -4.58
CA ASN A 88 -12.17 13.47 -5.09
C ASN A 88 -10.93 14.36 -5.26
N VAL A 89 -9.83 14.05 -4.56
CA VAL A 89 -8.62 14.88 -4.56
C VAL A 89 -7.42 14.16 -5.19
N LEU A 90 -7.26 12.85 -4.92
CA LEU A 90 -6.08 12.13 -5.39
C LEU A 90 -6.30 11.43 -6.74
N PHE A 91 -7.53 11.08 -7.09
CA PHE A 91 -7.83 10.45 -8.38
C PHE A 91 -7.92 11.49 -9.49
N HIS A 92 -7.15 11.29 -10.55
CA HIS A 92 -7.16 12.11 -11.78
C HIS A 92 -7.86 11.34 -12.90
N PRO A 93 -9.14 11.63 -13.20
CA PRO A 93 -9.93 10.87 -14.17
C PRO A 93 -9.33 10.88 -15.58
N GLU A 94 -8.72 12.00 -15.98
CA GLU A 94 -8.09 12.18 -17.31
C GLU A 94 -6.83 11.32 -17.48
N LYS A 95 -6.22 10.88 -16.39
CA LYS A 95 -5.09 9.95 -16.37
C LYS A 95 -5.50 8.54 -16.00
N ASN A 96 -6.69 8.38 -15.40
CA ASN A 96 -7.15 7.12 -14.82
C ASN A 96 -6.18 6.56 -13.77
N LEU A 97 -5.54 7.44 -12.98
CA LEU A 97 -4.55 7.13 -11.94
C LEU A 97 -4.72 8.02 -10.72
N PHE A 98 -4.26 7.55 -9.58
CA PHE A 98 -4.11 8.35 -8.36
C PHE A 98 -2.77 9.08 -8.36
N ALA A 99 -2.82 10.39 -8.19
CA ALA A 99 -1.64 11.23 -8.09
C ALA A 99 -1.06 11.24 -6.67
N THR A 100 0.23 11.48 -6.58
CA THR A 100 0.92 11.87 -5.35
C THR A 100 1.05 13.40 -5.27
N ALA A 101 1.76 13.91 -4.29
CA ALA A 101 2.13 15.31 -4.28
C ALA A 101 2.83 15.67 -5.60
N TRP A 102 2.54 16.87 -6.12
CA TRP A 102 3.12 17.44 -7.36
C TRP A 102 2.73 16.72 -8.66
N ASP A 103 1.54 16.14 -8.73
CA ASP A 103 1.03 15.43 -9.91
C ASP A 103 1.93 14.28 -10.40
N GLU A 104 2.68 13.67 -9.51
CA GLU A 104 3.43 12.46 -9.79
C GLU A 104 2.57 11.22 -9.65
N TYR A 105 2.89 10.19 -10.42
CA TYR A 105 2.21 8.90 -10.38
C TYR A 105 3.22 7.79 -10.12
N ASN A 106 2.93 6.91 -9.18
CA ASN A 106 3.77 5.75 -8.91
C ASN A 106 2.93 4.48 -8.70
N ILE A 107 3.59 3.34 -8.84
CA ILE A 107 2.95 2.02 -8.77
C ILE A 107 2.36 1.77 -7.39
N ALA A 108 3.09 2.09 -6.32
CA ALA A 108 2.66 1.80 -4.96
C ALA A 108 1.32 2.48 -4.62
N SER A 109 1.12 3.72 -5.08
CA SER A 109 -0.15 4.44 -4.89
C SER A 109 -1.32 3.73 -5.56
N GLN A 110 -1.15 3.29 -6.82
CA GLN A 110 -2.21 2.59 -7.55
C GLN A 110 -2.55 1.26 -6.88
N VAL A 111 -1.52 0.48 -6.57
CA VAL A 111 -1.64 -0.84 -5.93
C VAL A 111 -2.41 -0.75 -4.62
N TRP A 112 -2.01 0.12 -3.71
CA TRP A 112 -2.69 0.25 -2.43
C TRP A 112 -4.11 0.79 -2.54
N MET A 113 -4.40 1.70 -3.49
CA MET A 113 -5.77 2.16 -3.75
C MET A 113 -6.68 1.04 -4.27
N VAL A 114 -6.15 0.14 -5.10
CA VAL A 114 -6.88 -1.04 -5.59
C VAL A 114 -7.11 -2.02 -4.44
N LEU A 115 -6.09 -2.40 -3.68
CA LEU A 115 -6.21 -3.30 -2.52
C LEU A 115 -7.13 -2.73 -1.43
N ALA A 116 -7.17 -1.42 -1.28
CA ALA A 116 -8.11 -0.75 -0.37
C ALA A 116 -9.54 -0.69 -0.94
N HIS A 117 -9.79 -1.16 -2.16
CA HIS A 117 -11.08 -1.06 -2.86
C HIS A 117 -11.67 0.36 -2.76
N VAL A 118 -10.84 1.36 -3.10
CA VAL A 118 -11.28 2.76 -3.08
C VAL A 118 -12.29 3.00 -4.18
N MET A 119 -12.12 2.38 -5.33
CA MET A 119 -13.02 2.42 -6.48
C MET A 119 -13.81 1.11 -6.64
N SER A 120 -14.70 1.02 -7.62
CA SER A 120 -15.37 -0.23 -8.00
C SER A 120 -14.40 -1.24 -8.62
N ASP A 121 -14.80 -2.50 -8.71
CA ASP A 121 -13.94 -3.55 -9.28
C ASP A 121 -13.62 -3.29 -10.75
N GLU A 122 -14.57 -2.73 -11.52
CA GLU A 122 -14.35 -2.35 -12.92
C GLU A 122 -13.35 -1.19 -13.05
N GLU A 123 -13.47 -0.18 -12.19
CA GLU A 123 -12.52 0.94 -12.15
C GLU A 123 -11.15 0.48 -11.67
N ASN A 124 -11.06 -0.36 -10.65
CA ASN A 124 -9.82 -0.94 -10.16
C ASN A 124 -9.10 -1.73 -11.26
N LYS A 125 -9.83 -2.53 -12.04
CA LYS A 125 -9.27 -3.19 -13.22
C LYS A 125 -8.73 -2.20 -14.24
N SER A 126 -9.50 -1.17 -14.55
CA SER A 126 -9.09 -0.12 -15.49
C SER A 126 -7.84 0.62 -15.01
N ILE A 127 -7.77 0.96 -13.71
CA ILE A 127 -6.62 1.60 -13.08
C ILE A 127 -5.37 0.71 -13.19
N MET A 128 -5.49 -0.59 -12.89
CA MET A 128 -4.36 -1.52 -13.00
C MET A 128 -3.90 -1.73 -14.45
N GLN A 129 -4.81 -1.73 -15.42
CA GLN A 129 -4.45 -1.76 -16.84
C GLN A 129 -3.67 -0.50 -17.24
N THR A 130 -4.12 0.68 -16.81
CA THR A 130 -3.40 1.95 -17.03
C THR A 130 -2.04 1.93 -16.33
N THR A 131 -1.98 1.40 -15.11
CA THR A 131 -0.73 1.25 -14.35
C THR A 131 0.30 0.41 -15.11
N ILE A 132 -0.13 -0.72 -15.72
CA ILE A 132 0.76 -1.53 -16.55
C ILE A 132 1.23 -0.75 -17.79
N GLN A 133 0.34 -0.02 -18.45
CA GLN A 133 0.67 0.71 -19.68
C GLN A 133 1.64 1.88 -19.43
N GLU A 134 1.46 2.62 -18.33
CA GLU A 134 2.15 3.88 -18.09
C GLU A 134 3.34 3.76 -17.13
N LEU A 135 3.27 2.81 -16.19
CA LEU A 135 4.21 2.73 -15.07
C LEU A 135 5.06 1.45 -15.06
N PHE A 136 4.82 0.47 -15.94
CA PHE A 136 5.69 -0.68 -16.07
C PHE A 136 6.81 -0.42 -17.12
N PRO A 137 7.98 -1.10 -17.01
CA PRO A 137 8.33 -2.07 -15.96
C PRO A 137 8.40 -1.43 -14.59
N VAL A 138 8.18 -2.22 -13.54
CA VAL A 138 8.25 -1.76 -12.14
C VAL A 138 9.61 -1.15 -11.85
N LYS A 139 9.63 0.09 -11.38
CA LYS A 139 10.84 0.86 -11.03
C LYS A 139 10.71 1.46 -9.65
N ASN A 140 11.86 1.75 -9.05
CA ASN A 140 11.97 2.41 -7.75
C ASN A 140 11.33 1.64 -6.59
N ILE A 141 11.07 0.35 -6.75
CA ILE A 141 10.59 -0.56 -5.71
C ILE A 141 11.73 -1.49 -5.32
N ALA A 142 12.07 -1.51 -4.05
CA ALA A 142 13.26 -2.17 -3.53
C ALA A 142 12.97 -3.46 -2.75
N THR A 143 11.70 -3.80 -2.51
CA THR A 143 11.38 -4.94 -1.65
C THR A 143 10.45 -5.97 -2.28
N PRO A 144 10.68 -7.27 -2.03
CA PRO A 144 9.72 -8.32 -2.32
C PRO A 144 8.37 -8.10 -1.62
N TYR A 145 8.37 -7.39 -0.49
CA TYR A 145 7.14 -6.98 0.21
C TYR A 145 6.23 -6.14 -0.71
N MET A 146 6.74 -5.08 -1.31
CA MET A 146 5.92 -4.25 -2.20
C MET A 146 5.59 -4.97 -3.50
N TYR A 147 6.52 -5.76 -4.06
CA TYR A 147 6.24 -6.62 -5.23
C TYR A 147 5.11 -7.64 -4.96
N HIS A 148 5.02 -8.18 -3.74
CA HIS A 148 3.91 -9.04 -3.34
C HIS A 148 2.57 -8.31 -3.49
N HIS A 149 2.46 -7.08 -3.00
CA HIS A 149 1.24 -6.30 -3.11
C HIS A 149 0.92 -5.89 -4.56
N ILE A 150 1.93 -5.67 -5.41
CA ILE A 150 1.69 -5.46 -6.85
C ILE A 150 1.03 -6.72 -7.47
N VAL A 151 1.57 -7.90 -7.17
CA VAL A 151 1.01 -9.17 -7.64
C VAL A 151 -0.42 -9.39 -7.11
N GLU A 152 -0.65 -9.12 -5.84
CA GLU A 152 -1.97 -9.22 -5.21
C GLU A 152 -2.99 -8.30 -5.91
N ALA A 153 -2.64 -7.03 -6.13
CA ALA A 153 -3.51 -6.08 -6.83
C ALA A 153 -3.80 -6.47 -8.28
N LEU A 154 -2.83 -7.08 -8.98
CA LEU A 154 -3.05 -7.60 -10.32
C LEU A 154 -4.06 -8.77 -10.31
N PHE A 155 -3.96 -9.71 -9.37
CA PHE A 155 -4.92 -10.79 -9.23
C PHE A 155 -6.32 -10.26 -8.86
N GLU A 156 -6.42 -9.34 -7.92
CA GLU A 156 -7.71 -8.73 -7.56
C GLU A 156 -8.36 -7.97 -8.72
N ALA A 157 -7.55 -7.36 -9.58
CA ALA A 157 -8.01 -6.72 -10.80
C ALA A 157 -8.35 -7.71 -11.94
N GLY A 158 -8.19 -9.03 -11.74
CA GLY A 158 -8.40 -10.06 -12.74
C GLY A 158 -7.40 -10.01 -13.90
N LEU A 159 -6.15 -9.63 -13.61
CA LEU A 159 -5.00 -9.55 -14.53
C LEU A 159 -4.01 -10.67 -14.20
N ASP A 160 -4.51 -11.91 -14.22
CA ASP A 160 -3.80 -13.10 -13.74
C ASP A 160 -2.52 -13.39 -14.53
N GLU A 161 -2.54 -13.18 -15.85
CA GLU A 161 -1.39 -13.43 -16.71
C GLU A 161 -0.23 -12.49 -16.38
N GLU A 162 -0.54 -11.21 -16.17
CA GLU A 162 0.41 -10.17 -15.79
C GLU A 162 0.98 -10.42 -14.38
N ALA A 163 0.11 -10.85 -13.44
CA ALA A 163 0.53 -11.23 -12.09
C ALA A 163 1.53 -12.40 -12.12
N ILE A 164 1.21 -13.48 -12.85
CA ILE A 164 2.08 -14.62 -13.00
C ILE A 164 3.37 -14.26 -13.73
N HIS A 165 3.31 -13.40 -14.74
CA HIS A 165 4.50 -12.92 -15.45
C HIS A 165 5.41 -12.14 -14.49
N LEU A 166 4.88 -11.23 -13.70
CA LEU A 166 5.65 -10.47 -12.71
C LEU A 166 6.30 -11.38 -11.66
N MET A 167 5.55 -12.35 -11.14
CA MET A 167 6.11 -13.35 -10.21
C MET A 167 7.30 -14.08 -10.81
N LYS A 168 7.16 -14.58 -12.02
CA LYS A 168 8.22 -15.35 -12.70
C LYS A 168 9.43 -14.48 -13.02
N SER A 169 9.23 -13.22 -13.41
CA SER A 169 10.35 -12.32 -13.75
C SER A 169 11.09 -11.87 -12.49
N TYR A 170 10.39 -11.45 -11.45
CA TYR A 170 10.99 -10.89 -10.24
C TYR A 170 11.68 -11.96 -9.37
N TRP A 171 10.90 -12.92 -8.84
CA TRP A 171 11.47 -13.97 -8.00
C TRP A 171 12.31 -14.98 -8.81
N GLY A 172 11.95 -15.21 -10.08
CA GLY A 172 12.81 -15.99 -10.98
C GLY A 172 14.16 -15.35 -11.24
N LYS A 173 14.25 -14.02 -11.26
CA LYS A 173 15.52 -13.30 -11.33
C LYS A 173 16.36 -13.53 -10.07
N MET A 174 15.77 -13.47 -8.87
CA MET A 174 16.48 -13.82 -7.62
C MET A 174 17.08 -15.23 -7.69
N ILE A 175 16.28 -16.22 -8.11
CA ILE A 175 16.76 -17.61 -8.25
C ILE A 175 17.91 -17.68 -9.25
N SER A 176 17.83 -17.01 -10.39
CA SER A 176 18.89 -16.98 -11.40
C SER A 176 20.18 -16.35 -10.89
N LEU A 177 20.11 -15.49 -9.89
CA LEU A 177 21.23 -14.84 -9.21
C LEU A 177 21.77 -15.66 -8.03
N GLY A 178 21.23 -16.85 -7.77
CA GLY A 178 21.69 -17.78 -6.75
C GLY A 178 20.97 -17.68 -5.41
N ALA A 179 19.79 -17.05 -5.37
CA ALA A 179 18.98 -17.04 -4.16
C ALA A 179 18.48 -18.45 -3.82
N ASP A 180 18.75 -18.91 -2.61
CA ASP A 180 18.26 -20.17 -2.01
C ASP A 180 17.14 -19.89 -0.99
N THR A 181 16.89 -18.62 -0.68
CA THR A 181 15.80 -18.11 0.14
C THR A 181 15.26 -16.78 -0.43
N TYR A 182 14.18 -16.28 0.10
CA TYR A 182 13.68 -14.94 -0.27
C TYR A 182 14.61 -13.86 0.25
N TRP A 183 15.01 -12.94 -0.63
CA TRP A 183 15.75 -11.76 -0.22
C TRP A 183 14.81 -10.73 0.41
N GLU A 184 15.32 -9.99 1.36
CA GLU A 184 14.57 -8.93 2.04
C GLU A 184 14.44 -7.68 1.17
N ALA A 185 15.49 -7.39 0.39
CA ALA A 185 15.49 -6.28 -0.56
C ALA A 185 16.12 -6.72 -1.88
N PHE A 186 15.49 -6.32 -2.97
CA PHE A 186 15.98 -6.57 -4.32
C PHE A 186 15.32 -5.61 -5.31
N ASP A 187 16.14 -4.78 -5.95
CA ASP A 187 15.76 -3.98 -7.11
C ASP A 187 16.38 -4.61 -8.36
N PRO A 188 15.58 -5.10 -9.33
CA PRO A 188 16.10 -5.71 -10.56
C PRO A 188 16.97 -4.77 -11.42
N ASP A 189 16.73 -3.46 -11.34
CA ASP A 189 17.47 -2.44 -12.10
C ASP A 189 18.74 -2.00 -11.37
N GLN A 190 18.80 -2.19 -10.04
CA GLN A 190 19.93 -1.88 -9.18
C GLN A 190 20.36 -3.13 -8.42
N GLN A 191 21.01 -4.05 -9.12
CA GLN A 191 21.39 -5.38 -8.58
C GLN A 191 22.29 -5.32 -7.34
N GLU A 192 22.95 -4.19 -7.11
CA GLU A 192 23.75 -3.95 -5.92
C GLU A 192 22.91 -3.43 -4.74
N TYR A 193 21.65 -3.08 -4.98
CA TYR A 193 20.78 -2.57 -3.93
C TYR A 193 20.37 -3.70 -2.97
N SER A 194 20.90 -3.61 -1.78
CA SER A 194 20.49 -4.44 -0.65
C SER A 194 20.77 -3.66 0.63
N PRO A 195 19.85 -3.67 1.63
CA PRO A 195 20.14 -3.12 2.95
C PRO A 195 21.36 -3.75 3.62
N TYR A 196 21.77 -4.92 3.15
CA TYR A 196 22.93 -5.69 3.63
C TYR A 196 24.13 -5.65 2.68
N GLY A 197 24.11 -4.80 1.66
CA GLY A 197 25.22 -4.48 0.76
C GLY A 197 25.35 -5.33 -0.50
N SER A 198 24.94 -6.58 -0.51
CA SER A 198 25.00 -7.44 -1.69
C SER A 198 23.91 -8.49 -1.67
N PRO A 199 23.31 -8.84 -2.82
CA PRO A 199 22.38 -9.97 -2.93
C PRO A 199 22.94 -11.28 -2.41
N ILE A 200 24.25 -11.47 -2.50
CA ILE A 200 24.97 -12.68 -2.07
C ILE A 200 25.04 -12.79 -0.53
N VAL A 201 24.95 -11.69 0.19
CA VAL A 201 25.04 -11.67 1.66
C VAL A 201 23.73 -12.12 2.31
N ASN A 202 22.64 -12.18 1.56
CA ASN A 202 21.30 -12.57 2.02
C ASN A 202 20.97 -14.04 1.70
N SER A 203 21.94 -14.79 1.16
CA SER A 203 21.85 -16.23 0.87
C SER A 203 22.35 -17.08 2.02
#